data_4c97cf32442cfb2c05a3d6bd0276ef76
#
_entry.id   4c97cf32442cfb2c05a3d6bd0276ef76
#
_cell.length_a   1.000
_cell.length_b   1.000
_cell.length_c   1.000
_cell.angle_alpha   90.00
_cell.angle_beta   90.00
_cell.angle_gamma   90.00
#
_symmetry.space_group_name_H-M   'P 1'
#
loop_
_entity.id
_entity.type
_entity.pdbx_description
1 polymer ?
#
loop_
_entity_poly.entity_id
_entity_poly.type
_entity_poly.pdbx_seq_one_letter_code
_entity_poly.pdbx_strand_id
1 'polypeptide(L)'
;MKKQIIFSLSLLLIFGLIGCNSTSSNIEAQEIIPAVDGNTTNKNNKNSKKENFEDNSIVFEEESGVVTEEVIQLTTVELYQNFVDQYNFEVYSTPNQITKNKQFTKPFSVKITQNDAPTANVLVTVKYPVAQTNGVISFGQEIIQTDESGIASFTPTTTNFSCNSNVYFFLTPETEDEDTLRYAEENALSIPYKVITNRFWDSGVLALVDYNASNRTLSTNTTATALQPPLRKAGFQTIGNAPFDASVVTGKNLYAEAKSIFGSTVSFILYGTVKYAEPAQILEDNTYSVTFVTDFSVMNLRDGKIVYHEEFYTTETGASEWDATNKLRTKTIPELITEKIIYGI
;
A
#
# COMPACT_ATOMS: atom_id res chain seq x y z
N MET A 1 9.76 57.98 3.12
CA MET A 1 9.38 57.41 4.42
C MET A 1 8.08 56.62 4.24
N LYS A 2 8.14 55.33 4.09
CA LYS A 2 6.97 54.41 4.14
C LYS A 2 7.30 53.30 5.13
N LYS A 3 6.52 53.24 6.21
CA LYS A 3 6.63 52.26 7.31
C LYS A 3 6.13 50.93 6.82
N GLN A 4 6.98 49.90 6.89
CA GLN A 4 6.59 48.48 6.81
C GLN A 4 6.08 48.05 8.16
N ILE A 5 4.89 47.46 8.17
CA ILE A 5 4.29 46.80 9.34
C ILE A 5 4.55 45.30 9.14
N ILE A 6 5.36 44.73 10.04
CA ILE A 6 5.65 43.30 10.10
C ILE A 6 4.62 42.68 11.03
N PHE A 7 3.72 41.83 10.52
CA PHE A 7 2.87 40.97 11.35
C PHE A 7 3.60 39.64 11.58
N SER A 8 4.03 39.45 12.82
CA SER A 8 4.54 38.18 13.31
C SER A 8 3.36 37.37 13.86
N LEU A 9 3.02 36.27 13.20
CA LEU A 9 2.03 35.31 13.70
C LEU A 9 2.76 34.13 14.34
N SER A 10 2.85 34.14 15.68
CA SER A 10 3.34 33.01 16.49
C SER A 10 2.25 31.96 16.60
N LEU A 11 2.45 30.80 15.95
CA LEU A 11 1.61 29.61 16.14
C LEU A 11 2.24 28.70 17.19
N LEU A 12 1.65 28.66 18.36
CA LEU A 12 2.03 27.80 19.49
C LEU A 12 1.43 26.41 19.27
N LEU A 13 2.26 25.41 18.95
CA LEU A 13 1.86 24.00 18.87
C LEU A 13 2.09 23.34 20.24
N ILE A 14 1.00 23.01 20.92
CA ILE A 14 1.00 22.21 22.16
C ILE A 14 1.02 20.73 21.77
N PHE A 15 2.13 20.05 22.02
CA PHE A 15 2.23 18.59 21.95
C PHE A 15 1.68 17.97 23.25
N GLY A 16 0.52 17.33 23.16
CA GLY A 16 0.01 16.44 24.20
C GLY A 16 0.65 15.05 24.07
N LEU A 17 1.48 14.69 25.03
CA LEU A 17 1.99 13.33 25.23
C LEU A 17 0.88 12.47 25.84
N ILE A 18 0.32 11.53 25.07
CA ILE A 18 -0.51 10.45 25.62
C ILE A 18 0.35 9.18 25.64
N GLY A 19 0.79 8.81 26.84
CA GLY A 19 1.42 7.54 27.10
C GLY A 19 0.38 6.43 27.16
N CYS A 20 0.50 5.42 26.30
CA CYS A 20 -0.23 4.16 26.45
C CYS A 20 0.63 3.14 27.18
N ASN A 21 0.22 2.81 28.40
CA ASN A 21 0.65 1.62 29.12
C ASN A 21 0.00 0.38 28.48
N SER A 22 0.80 -0.53 27.96
CA SER A 22 0.34 -1.85 27.55
C SER A 22 0.40 -2.80 28.73
N THR A 23 -0.76 -3.15 29.27
CA THR A 23 -0.95 -4.32 30.15
C THR A 23 -1.30 -5.52 29.28
N SER A 24 -0.42 -6.51 29.26
CA SER A 24 -0.66 -7.83 28.70
C SER A 24 -1.66 -8.60 29.57
N SER A 25 -2.80 -9.00 29.01
CA SER A 25 -3.69 -10.01 29.60
C SER A 25 -3.72 -11.22 28.69
N ASN A 26 -3.22 -12.32 29.27
CA ASN A 26 -3.38 -13.69 28.74
C ASN A 26 -4.87 -14.03 28.66
N ILE A 27 -5.32 -14.47 27.50
CA ILE A 27 -6.59 -15.16 27.34
C ILE A 27 -6.29 -16.59 26.88
N GLU A 28 -6.56 -17.53 27.78
CA GLU A 28 -6.57 -18.97 27.53
C GLU A 28 -7.66 -19.30 26.48
N ALA A 29 -7.26 -20.12 25.51
CA ALA A 29 -8.18 -20.71 24.55
C ALA A 29 -8.99 -21.82 25.22
N GLN A 30 -10.31 -21.69 25.26
CA GLN A 30 -11.22 -22.80 25.55
C GLN A 30 -11.66 -23.47 24.25
N GLU A 31 -11.30 -24.72 24.15
CA GLU A 31 -11.75 -25.70 23.17
C GLU A 31 -13.26 -25.97 23.34
N ILE A 32 -14.04 -25.80 22.27
CA ILE A 32 -15.44 -26.24 22.22
C ILE A 32 -15.52 -27.47 21.31
N ILE A 33 -15.79 -28.60 21.93
CA ILE A 33 -16.08 -29.89 21.27
C ILE A 33 -17.56 -29.92 20.87
N PRO A 34 -17.92 -30.35 19.64
CA PRO A 34 -19.33 -30.56 19.27
C PRO A 34 -19.83 -31.93 19.73
N ALA A 35 -20.98 -31.93 20.41
CA ALA A 35 -21.72 -33.12 20.70
C ALA A 35 -22.74 -33.42 19.60
N VAL A 36 -22.67 -34.68 19.15
CA VAL A 36 -23.56 -35.31 18.17
C VAL A 36 -24.62 -36.14 18.90
N ASP A 37 -25.81 -36.19 18.28
CA ASP A 37 -26.86 -37.19 18.31
C ASP A 37 -27.78 -37.41 19.52
N GLY A 38 -29.04 -37.56 19.15
CA GLY A 38 -30.05 -38.18 19.99
C GLY A 38 -31.47 -38.09 19.44
N ASN A 39 -31.75 -38.91 18.46
CA ASN A 39 -33.06 -39.34 17.94
C ASN A 39 -33.95 -39.90 19.05
N THR A 40 -35.26 -39.66 19.06
CA THR A 40 -36.34 -40.68 19.11
C THR A 40 -37.74 -40.07 19.30
N THR A 41 -38.53 -40.25 18.32
CA THR A 41 -39.87 -40.93 18.18
C THR A 41 -40.82 -40.93 19.37
N ASN A 42 -42.02 -40.56 19.02
CA ASN A 42 -43.27 -41.34 19.11
C ASN A 42 -44.41 -40.80 19.95
N LYS A 43 -45.50 -40.75 19.24
CA LYS A 43 -46.85 -41.35 19.42
C LYS A 43 -47.93 -40.60 20.17
N ASN A 44 -48.97 -40.37 19.34
CA ASN A 44 -50.37 -40.75 19.52
C ASN A 44 -51.15 -40.37 20.78
N ASN A 45 -52.24 -39.68 20.65
CA ASN A 45 -53.64 -40.22 20.75
C ASN A 45 -54.67 -39.06 20.67
N LYS A 46 -55.55 -39.05 19.69
CA LYS A 46 -56.90 -39.62 19.57
C LYS A 46 -57.93 -39.08 20.56
N ASN A 47 -59.00 -38.64 19.90
CA ASN A 47 -60.44 -38.64 20.29
C ASN A 47 -60.92 -37.43 21.09
N SER A 48 -62.09 -36.88 20.87
CA SER A 48 -63.27 -37.19 20.05
C SER A 48 -64.34 -36.08 20.24
N LYS A 49 -65.08 -35.84 19.18
CA LYS A 49 -66.53 -35.55 19.14
C LYS A 49 -67.19 -34.52 20.08
N LYS A 50 -67.71 -33.44 19.55
CA LYS A 50 -69.19 -33.35 19.36
C LYS A 50 -69.60 -32.08 18.64
N GLU A 51 -70.47 -32.27 17.71
CA GLU A 51 -71.22 -31.30 16.93
C GLU A 51 -72.08 -30.40 17.85
N ASN A 52 -72.21 -29.14 17.47
CA ASN A 52 -73.57 -28.58 17.41
C ASN A 52 -73.58 -27.35 16.47
N PHE A 53 -74.62 -27.36 15.69
CA PHE A 53 -75.07 -26.39 14.69
C PHE A 53 -75.58 -25.09 15.32
N GLU A 54 -75.58 -24.08 14.42
CA GLU A 54 -76.35 -22.80 14.41
C GLU A 54 -75.44 -21.61 14.74
N ASP A 55 -75.31 -20.64 13.93
CA ASP A 55 -76.24 -19.76 13.22
C ASP A 55 -75.52 -18.94 12.16
N ASN A 56 -76.15 -18.71 11.04
CA ASN A 56 -75.68 -17.86 9.94
C ASN A 56 -75.70 -16.39 10.33
N SER A 57 -74.59 -15.72 10.40
CA SER A 57 -74.52 -14.30 10.05
C SER A 57 -73.14 -14.06 9.36
N ILE A 58 -73.17 -13.89 8.04
CA ILE A 58 -72.05 -13.45 7.24
C ILE A 58 -71.82 -11.95 7.53
N VAL A 59 -70.89 -11.65 8.41
CA VAL A 59 -70.32 -10.32 8.52
C VAL A 59 -69.11 -10.28 7.59
N PHE A 60 -69.22 -9.59 6.46
CA PHE A 60 -68.10 -9.19 5.67
C PHE A 60 -67.32 -8.10 6.46
N GLU A 61 -66.31 -8.47 7.20
CA GLU A 61 -65.28 -7.54 7.60
C GLU A 61 -64.41 -7.28 6.36
N GLU A 62 -64.56 -6.08 5.78
CA GLU A 62 -63.57 -5.52 4.89
C GLU A 62 -62.30 -5.32 5.72
N GLU A 63 -61.36 -6.26 5.68
CA GLU A 63 -59.99 -5.98 6.04
C GLU A 63 -59.46 -4.94 5.06
N SER A 64 -59.52 -3.67 5.45
CA SER A 64 -58.73 -2.63 4.82
C SER A 64 -57.27 -2.94 5.10
N GLY A 65 -56.68 -3.74 4.24
CA GLY A 65 -55.21 -3.97 4.20
C GLY A 65 -54.52 -2.64 3.92
N VAL A 66 -54.12 -1.97 4.99
CA VAL A 66 -53.15 -0.88 4.90
C VAL A 66 -51.84 -1.55 4.45
N VAL A 67 -51.62 -1.51 3.14
CA VAL A 67 -50.28 -1.80 2.58
C VAL A 67 -49.42 -0.66 3.07
N THR A 68 -48.73 -0.87 4.17
CA THR A 68 -47.61 -0.03 4.57
C THR A 68 -46.51 -0.29 3.54
N GLU A 69 -46.37 0.60 2.55
CA GLU A 69 -45.15 0.65 1.75
C GLU A 69 -44.01 0.87 2.73
N GLU A 70 -43.17 -0.15 2.94
CA GLU A 70 -41.86 0.03 3.58
C GLU A 70 -41.08 0.98 2.70
N VAL A 71 -40.98 2.21 3.13
CA VAL A 71 -40.07 3.18 2.51
C VAL A 71 -38.64 2.70 2.81
N ILE A 72 -38.02 2.00 1.86
CA ILE A 72 -36.61 1.62 1.93
C ILE A 72 -35.80 2.92 1.89
N GLN A 73 -35.31 3.34 3.06
CA GLN A 73 -34.37 4.46 3.12
C GLN A 73 -32.98 3.95 2.72
N LEU A 74 -32.47 4.45 1.59
CA LEU A 74 -31.11 4.19 1.16
C LEU A 74 -30.12 4.80 2.15
N THR A 75 -29.05 4.09 2.41
CA THR A 75 -27.89 4.61 3.16
C THR A 75 -27.16 5.70 2.37
N THR A 76 -26.34 6.50 3.04
CA THR A 76 -25.48 7.52 2.39
C THR A 76 -24.57 6.89 1.33
N VAL A 77 -24.04 5.71 1.61
CA VAL A 77 -23.21 4.96 0.65
C VAL A 77 -24.02 4.56 -0.58
N GLU A 78 -25.23 4.00 -0.41
CA GLU A 78 -26.09 3.61 -1.53
C GLU A 78 -26.54 4.80 -2.38
N LEU A 79 -26.80 5.94 -1.75
CA LEU A 79 -27.11 7.19 -2.47
C LEU A 79 -25.89 7.64 -3.31
N TYR A 80 -24.69 7.56 -2.74
CA TYR A 80 -23.46 7.90 -3.45
C TYR A 80 -23.16 6.90 -4.58
N GLN A 81 -23.37 5.60 -4.37
CA GLN A 81 -23.24 4.58 -5.42
C GLN A 81 -24.17 4.89 -6.60
N ASN A 82 -25.46 5.13 -6.33
CA ASN A 82 -26.43 5.50 -7.36
C ASN A 82 -26.07 6.79 -8.10
N PHE A 83 -25.37 7.73 -7.42
CA PHE A 83 -24.87 8.94 -8.05
C PHE A 83 -23.69 8.63 -8.96
N VAL A 84 -22.70 7.84 -8.50
CA VAL A 84 -21.51 7.46 -9.27
C VAL A 84 -21.87 6.64 -10.50
N ASP A 85 -22.84 5.73 -10.39
CA ASP A 85 -23.29 4.84 -11.48
C ASP A 85 -23.90 5.59 -12.67
N GLN A 86 -24.23 6.88 -12.50
CA GLN A 86 -24.69 7.72 -13.62
C GLN A 86 -23.55 8.22 -14.52
N TYR A 87 -22.31 8.09 -14.07
CA TYR A 87 -21.14 8.61 -14.77
C TYR A 87 -20.20 7.49 -15.20
N ASN A 88 -19.61 7.66 -16.37
CA ASN A 88 -18.52 6.83 -16.81
C ASN A 88 -17.19 7.60 -16.67
N PHE A 89 -16.20 6.96 -16.02
CA PHE A 89 -14.86 7.49 -15.80
C PHE A 89 -13.86 6.77 -16.68
N GLU A 90 -13.06 7.51 -17.43
CA GLU A 90 -11.96 6.94 -18.20
C GLU A 90 -10.67 7.75 -18.06
N VAL A 91 -9.51 7.10 -18.14
CA VAL A 91 -8.22 7.77 -18.16
C VAL A 91 -8.07 8.53 -19.48
N TYR A 92 -7.90 9.86 -19.41
CA TYR A 92 -7.69 10.70 -20.58
C TYR A 92 -6.21 10.99 -20.84
N SER A 93 -5.41 11.25 -19.79
CA SER A 93 -3.98 11.53 -19.89
C SER A 93 -3.21 10.88 -18.77
N THR A 94 -2.14 10.14 -19.13
CA THR A 94 -1.17 9.57 -18.20
C THR A 94 0.19 10.21 -18.45
N PRO A 95 0.74 10.98 -17.49
CA PRO A 95 2.09 11.51 -17.60
C PRO A 95 3.15 10.40 -17.61
N ASN A 96 4.27 10.69 -18.30
CA ASN A 96 5.45 9.85 -18.19
C ASN A 96 6.12 10.01 -16.83
N GLN A 97 6.91 9.01 -16.44
CA GLN A 97 7.82 9.07 -15.32
C GLN A 97 8.73 10.30 -15.38
N ILE A 98 8.95 10.94 -14.24
CA ILE A 98 9.88 12.09 -14.11
C ILE A 98 10.98 11.77 -13.09
N THR A 99 12.03 12.58 -13.12
CA THR A 99 13.08 12.58 -12.10
C THR A 99 12.71 13.57 -10.97
N LYS A 100 13.04 13.23 -9.75
CA LYS A 100 12.92 14.08 -8.55
C LYS A 100 13.37 15.53 -8.83
N ASN A 101 12.64 16.51 -8.33
CA ASN A 101 12.80 17.94 -8.57
C ASN A 101 12.51 18.39 -10.01
N LYS A 102 11.78 17.60 -10.78
CA LYS A 102 11.23 17.99 -12.08
C LYS A 102 9.71 18.09 -12.00
N GLN A 103 9.13 18.75 -13.00
CA GLN A 103 7.68 18.84 -13.15
C GLN A 103 7.17 17.84 -14.19
N PHE A 104 5.95 17.35 -14.01
CA PHE A 104 5.27 16.61 -15.05
C PHE A 104 4.97 17.52 -16.24
N THR A 105 5.25 17.04 -17.43
CA THR A 105 5.04 17.81 -18.68
C THR A 105 3.62 17.72 -19.21
N LYS A 106 2.84 16.75 -18.70
CA LYS A 106 1.44 16.56 -19.02
C LYS A 106 0.65 16.46 -17.71
N PRO A 107 -0.62 16.88 -17.69
CA PRO A 107 -1.48 16.65 -16.53
C PRO A 107 -1.88 15.19 -16.40
N PHE A 108 -2.21 14.77 -15.19
CA PHE A 108 -3.04 13.62 -14.92
C PHE A 108 -4.47 14.01 -15.21
N SER A 109 -5.14 13.33 -16.12
CA SER A 109 -6.48 13.72 -16.51
C SER A 109 -7.41 12.53 -16.68
N VAL A 110 -8.64 12.71 -16.27
CA VAL A 110 -9.75 11.80 -16.47
C VAL A 110 -10.83 12.47 -17.29
N LYS A 111 -11.57 11.68 -18.07
CA LYS A 111 -12.75 12.14 -18.78
C LYS A 111 -13.98 11.53 -18.14
N ILE A 112 -14.98 12.37 -17.92
CA ILE A 112 -16.25 12.01 -17.29
C ILE A 112 -17.37 12.24 -18.29
N THR A 113 -18.18 11.22 -18.49
CA THR A 113 -19.36 11.28 -19.34
C THR A 113 -20.59 10.82 -18.57
N GLN A 114 -21.76 11.37 -18.92
CA GLN A 114 -23.05 10.91 -18.46
C GLN A 114 -23.91 10.63 -19.71
N ASN A 115 -24.47 9.44 -19.83
CA ASN A 115 -25.20 9.01 -21.04
C ASN A 115 -24.39 9.22 -22.34
N ASP A 116 -23.09 8.86 -22.31
CA ASP A 116 -22.14 9.02 -23.41
C ASP A 116 -21.83 10.48 -23.82
N ALA A 117 -22.38 11.48 -23.11
CA ALA A 117 -22.10 12.88 -23.34
C ALA A 117 -21.09 13.43 -22.33
N PRO A 118 -20.12 14.26 -22.77
CA PRO A 118 -19.20 14.95 -21.84
C PRO A 118 -19.97 15.80 -20.83
N THR A 119 -19.56 15.74 -19.56
CA THR A 119 -20.25 16.44 -18.48
C THR A 119 -19.34 17.46 -17.83
N ALA A 120 -19.69 18.75 -17.98
CA ALA A 120 -18.96 19.86 -17.38
C ALA A 120 -19.35 20.11 -15.92
N ASN A 121 -18.46 20.79 -15.18
CA ASN A 121 -18.65 21.24 -13.79
C ASN A 121 -18.91 20.11 -12.78
N VAL A 122 -18.52 18.89 -13.10
CA VAL A 122 -18.55 17.79 -12.14
C VAL A 122 -17.39 17.95 -11.17
N LEU A 123 -17.67 17.89 -9.86
CA LEU A 123 -16.66 17.94 -8.81
C LEU A 123 -15.95 16.59 -8.69
N VAL A 124 -14.63 16.64 -8.77
CA VAL A 124 -13.75 15.46 -8.71
C VAL A 124 -12.71 15.67 -7.63
N THR A 125 -12.65 14.77 -6.67
CA THR A 125 -11.57 14.73 -5.71
C THR A 125 -10.37 14.02 -6.32
N VAL A 126 -9.20 14.66 -6.22
CA VAL A 126 -7.91 14.10 -6.61
C VAL A 126 -7.09 13.83 -5.36
N LYS A 127 -6.76 12.57 -5.12
CA LYS A 127 -5.86 12.14 -4.03
C LYS A 127 -4.50 11.78 -4.63
N TYR A 128 -3.43 12.42 -4.16
CA TYR A 128 -2.11 12.32 -4.78
C TYR A 128 -0.98 12.30 -3.75
N PRO A 129 0.19 11.70 -4.07
CA PRO A 129 1.36 11.71 -3.19
C PRO A 129 1.89 13.12 -2.94
N VAL A 130 2.09 13.48 -1.67
CA VAL A 130 2.65 14.78 -1.25
C VAL A 130 3.98 14.66 -0.53
N ALA A 131 4.30 13.49 0.05
CA ALA A 131 5.57 13.21 0.71
C ALA A 131 5.84 11.71 0.74
N GLN A 132 7.12 11.36 0.93
CA GLN A 132 7.56 10.01 1.27
C GLN A 132 8.58 10.09 2.41
N THR A 133 8.38 9.27 3.43
CA THR A 133 9.29 9.15 4.58
C THR A 133 9.46 7.68 4.92
N ASN A 134 10.69 7.17 4.87
CA ASN A 134 11.02 5.76 5.14
C ASN A 134 10.14 4.75 4.36
N GLY A 135 9.92 5.02 3.08
CA GLY A 135 9.07 4.15 2.24
C GLY A 135 7.56 4.38 2.37
N VAL A 136 7.10 5.10 3.39
CA VAL A 136 5.68 5.42 3.59
C VAL A 136 5.30 6.67 2.81
N ILE A 137 4.28 6.56 1.97
CA ILE A 137 3.76 7.66 1.15
C ILE A 137 2.61 8.34 1.88
N SER A 138 2.70 9.66 2.01
CA SER A 138 1.61 10.51 2.49
C SER A 138 0.85 11.09 1.30
N PHE A 139 -0.48 11.15 1.42
CA PHE A 139 -1.35 11.67 0.38
C PHE A 139 -1.97 13.00 0.80
N GLY A 140 -2.10 13.89 -0.18
CA GLY A 140 -2.95 15.08 -0.12
C GLY A 140 -4.16 14.91 -1.01
N GLN A 141 -5.13 15.83 -0.88
CA GLN A 141 -6.35 15.86 -1.69
C GLN A 141 -6.62 17.28 -2.19
N GLU A 142 -7.15 17.39 -3.40
CA GLU A 142 -7.68 18.62 -3.99
C GLU A 142 -8.99 18.31 -4.69
N ILE A 143 -9.90 19.27 -4.72
CA ILE A 143 -11.15 19.20 -5.50
C ILE A 143 -10.97 20.04 -6.74
N ILE A 144 -11.21 19.43 -7.89
CA ILE A 144 -11.18 20.07 -9.21
C ILE A 144 -12.52 19.88 -9.92
N GLN A 145 -12.71 20.56 -11.04
CA GLN A 145 -13.92 20.45 -11.85
C GLN A 145 -13.60 19.99 -13.27
N THR A 146 -14.54 19.29 -13.89
CA THR A 146 -14.48 19.01 -15.33
C THR A 146 -14.75 20.26 -16.14
N ASP A 147 -14.02 20.38 -17.26
CA ASP A 147 -14.27 21.41 -18.29
C ASP A 147 -15.48 21.07 -19.20
N GLU A 148 -15.73 21.90 -20.22
CA GLU A 148 -16.82 21.71 -21.19
C GLU A 148 -16.70 20.40 -22.00
N SER A 149 -15.49 19.82 -22.07
CA SER A 149 -15.23 18.52 -22.71
C SER A 149 -15.36 17.34 -21.75
N GLY A 150 -15.78 17.57 -20.51
CA GLY A 150 -15.86 16.55 -19.46
C GLY A 150 -14.51 16.14 -18.90
N ILE A 151 -13.44 16.93 -19.07
CA ILE A 151 -12.09 16.57 -18.66
C ILE A 151 -11.74 17.26 -17.34
N ALA A 152 -11.39 16.48 -16.32
CA ALA A 152 -10.78 16.95 -15.09
C ALA A 152 -9.25 16.74 -15.17
N SER A 153 -8.48 17.80 -14.98
CA SER A 153 -7.02 17.80 -15.15
C SER A 153 -6.32 18.27 -13.88
N PHE A 154 -5.33 17.49 -13.44
CA PHE A 154 -4.51 17.79 -12.27
C PHE A 154 -3.02 17.77 -12.62
N THR A 155 -2.29 18.78 -12.18
CA THR A 155 -0.83 18.83 -12.30
C THR A 155 -0.23 19.12 -10.93
N PRO A 156 0.47 18.15 -10.33
CA PRO A 156 1.11 18.37 -9.04
C PRO A 156 2.22 19.42 -9.17
N THR A 157 2.47 20.11 -8.07
CA THR A 157 3.64 21.00 -7.95
C THR A 157 4.93 20.19 -8.06
N THR A 158 6.08 20.86 -8.14
CA THR A 158 7.38 20.19 -8.24
C THR A 158 7.59 19.19 -7.10
N THR A 159 7.87 17.95 -7.46
CA THR A 159 8.08 16.87 -6.49
C THR A 159 9.51 16.86 -5.98
N ASN A 160 9.68 16.92 -4.66
CA ASN A 160 10.98 16.88 -3.98
C ASN A 160 11.30 15.51 -3.37
N PHE A 161 10.51 14.49 -3.67
CA PHE A 161 10.69 13.10 -3.25
C PHE A 161 10.54 12.17 -4.45
N SER A 162 11.09 10.97 -4.35
CA SER A 162 10.90 9.87 -5.30
C SER A 162 9.80 8.96 -4.80
N CYS A 163 8.97 8.40 -5.67
CA CYS A 163 7.98 7.40 -5.31
C CYS A 163 7.43 6.66 -6.54
N ASN A 164 6.92 5.46 -6.31
CA ASN A 164 6.07 4.71 -7.24
C ASN A 164 4.70 4.56 -6.58
N SER A 165 3.72 5.27 -7.09
CA SER A 165 2.37 5.36 -6.53
C SER A 165 1.34 5.65 -7.61
N ASN A 166 0.15 6.07 -7.21
CA ASN A 166 -0.91 6.50 -8.11
C ASN A 166 -1.48 7.85 -7.67
N VAL A 167 -2.04 8.58 -8.63
CA VAL A 167 -3.04 9.63 -8.42
C VAL A 167 -4.40 8.97 -8.55
N TYR A 168 -5.30 9.23 -7.61
CA TYR A 168 -6.63 8.68 -7.56
C TYR A 168 -7.66 9.77 -7.85
N PHE A 169 -8.64 9.47 -8.69
CA PHE A 169 -9.72 10.37 -9.06
C PHE A 169 -11.06 9.70 -8.71
N PHE A 170 -11.91 10.41 -8.01
CA PHE A 170 -13.27 9.97 -7.72
C PHE A 170 -14.22 11.16 -7.64
N LEU A 171 -15.51 10.94 -7.88
CA LEU A 171 -16.53 11.97 -7.70
C LEU A 171 -16.51 12.45 -6.25
N THR A 172 -16.54 13.76 -6.05
CA THR A 172 -16.53 14.31 -4.70
C THR A 172 -17.81 13.95 -3.97
N PRO A 173 -17.77 13.18 -2.85
CA PRO A 173 -18.94 12.94 -2.04
C PRO A 173 -19.46 14.24 -1.42
N GLU A 174 -20.78 14.41 -1.35
CA GLU A 174 -21.43 15.56 -0.68
C GLU A 174 -21.54 15.37 0.84
N THR A 175 -20.93 14.34 1.38
CA THR A 175 -21.00 13.95 2.80
C THR A 175 -19.62 13.70 3.37
N GLU A 176 -19.49 13.90 4.70
CA GLU A 176 -18.29 13.52 5.48
C GLU A 176 -18.45 12.12 6.12
N ASP A 177 -19.44 11.34 5.70
CA ASP A 177 -19.65 9.98 6.19
C ASP A 177 -18.45 9.08 5.83
N GLU A 178 -17.85 8.45 6.84
CA GLU A 178 -16.61 7.68 6.68
C GLU A 178 -16.77 6.47 5.74
N ASP A 179 -17.92 5.81 5.75
CA ASP A 179 -18.19 4.67 4.89
C ASP A 179 -18.31 5.10 3.43
N THR A 180 -18.94 6.23 3.17
CA THR A 180 -19.05 6.82 1.83
C THR A 180 -17.70 7.27 1.31
N LEU A 181 -16.87 7.93 2.15
CA LEU A 181 -15.52 8.34 1.78
C LEU A 181 -14.64 7.14 1.48
N ARG A 182 -14.70 6.08 2.29
CA ARG A 182 -13.97 4.84 2.05
C ARG A 182 -14.38 4.19 0.74
N TYR A 183 -15.69 4.07 0.49
CA TYR A 183 -16.21 3.54 -0.77
C TYR A 183 -15.71 4.34 -1.99
N ALA A 184 -15.72 5.67 -1.92
CA ALA A 184 -15.23 6.54 -2.97
C ALA A 184 -13.73 6.31 -3.26
N GLU A 185 -12.90 6.17 -2.22
CA GLU A 185 -11.48 5.90 -2.36
C GLU A 185 -11.17 4.50 -2.90
N GLU A 186 -11.88 3.48 -2.46
CA GLU A 186 -11.70 2.09 -2.91
C GLU A 186 -12.11 1.90 -4.39
N ASN A 187 -13.05 2.70 -4.88
CA ASN A 187 -13.52 2.66 -6.26
C ASN A 187 -12.93 3.78 -7.14
N ALA A 188 -11.90 4.48 -6.67
CA ALA A 188 -11.25 5.55 -7.40
C ALA A 188 -10.53 5.07 -8.66
N LEU A 189 -10.63 5.82 -9.74
CA LEU A 189 -9.83 5.61 -10.94
C LEU A 189 -8.37 6.02 -10.66
N SER A 190 -7.42 5.12 -10.88
CA SER A 190 -6.01 5.35 -10.56
C SER A 190 -5.16 5.59 -11.81
N ILE A 191 -4.25 6.56 -11.75
CA ILE A 191 -3.26 6.87 -12.79
C ILE A 191 -1.85 6.77 -12.18
N PRO A 192 -0.91 6.02 -12.78
CA PRO A 192 0.43 5.84 -12.24
C PRO A 192 1.18 7.16 -12.03
N TYR A 193 1.67 7.37 -10.81
CA TYR A 193 2.49 8.51 -10.38
C TYR A 193 3.91 8.03 -10.09
N LYS A 194 4.85 8.27 -11.02
CA LYS A 194 6.21 7.75 -10.95
C LYS A 194 7.23 8.86 -10.94
N VAL A 195 7.93 8.99 -9.83
CA VAL A 195 9.04 9.91 -9.64
C VAL A 195 10.27 9.13 -9.22
N ILE A 196 11.29 9.11 -10.07
CA ILE A 196 12.53 8.41 -9.78
C ILE A 196 13.55 9.32 -9.11
N THR A 197 14.49 8.71 -8.42
CA THR A 197 15.62 9.39 -7.78
C THR A 197 16.41 10.25 -8.78
N ASN A 198 17.07 11.29 -8.27
CA ASN A 198 18.06 12.07 -9.01
C ASN A 198 19.51 11.73 -8.60
N ARG A 199 19.71 10.65 -7.79
CA ARG A 199 21.01 10.27 -7.22
C ARG A 199 21.85 9.33 -8.10
N PHE A 200 21.56 9.23 -9.37
CA PHE A 200 22.28 8.32 -10.28
C PHE A 200 23.79 8.59 -10.40
N TRP A 201 24.21 9.81 -10.11
CA TRP A 201 25.62 10.23 -10.10
C TRP A 201 26.30 10.07 -8.74
N ASP A 202 25.56 9.76 -7.68
CA ASP A 202 26.13 9.52 -6.36
C ASP A 202 26.89 8.18 -6.37
N SER A 203 28.09 8.17 -5.78
CA SER A 203 28.84 6.94 -5.58
C SER A 203 28.24 6.14 -4.41
N GLY A 204 28.00 4.85 -4.62
CA GLY A 204 27.41 3.95 -3.63
C GLY A 204 28.19 2.65 -3.45
N VAL A 205 28.08 2.08 -2.27
CA VAL A 205 28.60 0.74 -1.97
C VAL A 205 27.51 -0.17 -1.43
N LEU A 206 27.66 -1.47 -1.71
CA LEU A 206 26.70 -2.52 -1.36
C LEU A 206 27.31 -3.43 -0.30
N ALA A 207 26.57 -3.64 0.79
CA ALA A 207 26.95 -4.46 1.93
C ALA A 207 25.78 -5.36 2.36
N LEU A 208 25.28 -6.20 1.45
CA LEU A 208 24.25 -7.20 1.76
C LEU A 208 24.92 -8.50 2.19
N VAL A 209 24.42 -9.09 3.29
CA VAL A 209 24.91 -10.36 3.83
C VAL A 209 23.88 -11.46 3.55
N ASP A 210 24.33 -12.48 2.82
CA ASP A 210 23.52 -13.65 2.54
C ASP A 210 23.66 -14.70 3.66
N TYR A 211 22.53 -15.30 4.06
CA TYR A 211 22.46 -16.37 5.06
C TYR A 211 21.96 -17.67 4.42
N ASN A 212 22.48 -18.81 4.87
CA ASN A 212 21.96 -20.12 4.48
C ASN A 212 20.75 -20.54 5.33
N ALA A 213 20.14 -21.70 5.01
CA ALA A 213 18.97 -22.23 5.71
C ALA A 213 19.20 -22.52 7.21
N SER A 214 20.48 -22.67 7.66
CA SER A 214 20.85 -22.81 9.07
C SER A 214 21.11 -21.46 9.75
N ASN A 215 20.72 -20.36 9.16
CA ASN A 215 20.95 -18.99 9.63
C ASN A 215 22.44 -18.67 9.89
N ARG A 216 23.33 -19.23 9.07
CA ARG A 216 24.77 -18.92 9.08
C ARG A 216 25.11 -18.05 7.87
N THR A 217 25.97 -17.06 8.06
CA THR A 217 26.43 -16.19 7.00
C THR A 217 27.19 -16.97 5.93
N LEU A 218 26.97 -16.64 4.67
CA LEU A 218 27.76 -17.16 3.56
C LEU A 218 29.04 -16.34 3.40
N SER A 219 30.10 -16.99 2.93
CA SER A 219 31.38 -16.33 2.63
C SER A 219 31.32 -15.45 1.38
N THR A 220 30.32 -15.64 0.54
CA THR A 220 30.12 -14.88 -0.69
C THR A 220 28.84 -14.06 -0.61
N ASN A 221 28.94 -12.76 -0.90
CA ASN A 221 27.80 -11.86 -0.97
C ASN A 221 27.20 -11.90 -2.38
N THR A 222 26.52 -12.99 -2.71
CA THR A 222 25.96 -13.24 -4.04
C THR A 222 24.93 -12.17 -4.41
N THR A 223 24.02 -11.85 -3.48
CA THR A 223 22.96 -10.85 -3.70
C THR A 223 23.56 -9.45 -3.94
N ALA A 224 24.54 -9.02 -3.14
CA ALA A 224 25.21 -7.73 -3.34
C ALA A 224 25.88 -7.64 -4.73
N THR A 225 26.55 -8.72 -5.15
CA THR A 225 27.21 -8.77 -6.46
C THR A 225 26.20 -8.73 -7.60
N ALA A 226 25.12 -9.50 -7.47
CA ALA A 226 24.04 -9.56 -8.47
C ALA A 226 23.22 -8.26 -8.55
N LEU A 227 23.24 -7.43 -7.51
CA LEU A 227 22.55 -6.14 -7.48
C LEU A 227 23.25 -5.06 -8.33
N GLN A 228 24.55 -5.18 -8.59
CA GLN A 228 25.27 -4.16 -9.36
C GLN A 228 24.77 -3.97 -10.81
N PRO A 229 24.55 -5.04 -11.62
CA PRO A 229 24.08 -4.88 -13.00
C PRO A 229 22.72 -4.17 -13.10
N PRO A 230 21.67 -4.55 -12.36
CA PRO A 230 20.39 -3.86 -12.45
C PRO A 230 20.46 -2.39 -11.96
N LEU A 231 21.25 -2.06 -10.92
CA LEU A 231 21.47 -0.68 -10.50
C LEU A 231 22.16 0.14 -11.59
N ARG A 232 23.20 -0.42 -12.26
CA ARG A 232 23.87 0.26 -13.37
C ARG A 232 22.93 0.45 -14.56
N LYS A 233 22.10 -0.54 -14.88
CA LYS A 233 21.08 -0.44 -15.92
C LYS A 233 20.04 0.64 -15.60
N ALA A 234 19.72 0.81 -14.32
CA ALA A 234 18.82 1.86 -13.83
C ALA A 234 19.43 3.26 -13.89
N GLY A 235 20.77 3.39 -14.08
CA GLY A 235 21.45 4.67 -14.27
C GLY A 235 22.50 5.00 -13.20
N PHE A 236 22.66 4.20 -12.14
CA PHE A 236 23.69 4.43 -11.13
C PHE A 236 25.08 4.21 -11.72
N GLN A 237 25.92 5.26 -11.75
CA GLN A 237 27.20 5.24 -12.46
C GLN A 237 28.31 4.53 -11.66
N THR A 238 28.35 4.75 -10.35
CA THR A 238 29.44 4.29 -9.49
C THR A 238 28.90 3.44 -8.35
N ILE A 239 28.84 2.11 -8.57
CA ILE A 239 28.36 1.13 -7.57
C ILE A 239 29.39 0.00 -7.47
N GLY A 240 29.75 -0.37 -6.25
CA GLY A 240 30.66 -1.48 -5.94
C GLY A 240 30.30 -2.18 -4.63
N ASN A 241 30.89 -3.36 -4.38
CA ASN A 241 30.71 -4.05 -3.10
C ASN A 241 31.60 -3.43 -2.03
N ALA A 242 31.08 -3.28 -0.80
CA ALA A 242 31.87 -2.92 0.36
C ALA A 242 32.65 -4.14 0.89
N PRO A 243 33.89 -3.96 1.40
CA PRO A 243 34.70 -5.03 1.95
C PRO A 243 34.33 -5.33 3.42
N PHE A 244 33.02 -5.39 3.74
CA PHE A 244 32.56 -5.63 5.10
C PHE A 244 32.12 -7.07 5.31
N ASP A 245 32.47 -7.63 6.46
CA ASP A 245 31.92 -8.88 6.93
C ASP A 245 30.53 -8.67 7.60
N ALA A 246 29.88 -9.77 7.93
CA ALA A 246 28.56 -9.74 8.52
C ALA A 246 28.52 -9.01 9.88
N SER A 247 29.59 -9.07 10.67
CA SER A 247 29.64 -8.46 12.00
C SER A 247 29.66 -6.94 11.92
N VAL A 248 30.29 -6.38 10.88
CA VAL A 248 30.28 -4.94 10.60
C VAL A 248 28.92 -4.50 10.06
N VAL A 249 28.37 -5.26 9.07
CA VAL A 249 27.09 -4.92 8.43
C VAL A 249 25.93 -4.91 9.41
N THR A 250 25.87 -5.89 10.32
CA THR A 250 24.81 -6.00 11.34
C THR A 250 25.16 -5.30 12.66
N GLY A 251 26.35 -4.71 12.74
CA GLY A 251 26.86 -4.06 13.95
C GLY A 251 26.46 -2.59 14.06
N LYS A 252 26.65 -2.04 15.26
CA LYS A 252 26.33 -0.64 15.57
C LYS A 252 27.33 0.36 14.98
N ASN A 253 28.49 -0.12 14.51
CA ASN A 253 29.62 0.71 14.09
C ASN A 253 29.72 0.88 12.57
N LEU A 254 28.74 0.38 11.80
CA LEU A 254 28.79 0.39 10.33
C LEU A 254 29.13 1.77 9.75
N TYR A 255 28.51 2.84 10.29
CA TYR A 255 28.77 4.20 9.82
C TYR A 255 30.24 4.60 10.03
N ALA A 256 30.77 4.35 11.23
CA ALA A 256 32.17 4.70 11.56
C ALA A 256 33.17 3.92 10.70
N GLU A 257 32.95 2.62 10.50
CA GLU A 257 33.79 1.77 9.64
C GLU A 257 33.70 2.21 8.18
N ALA A 258 32.50 2.44 7.65
CA ALA A 258 32.32 2.92 6.29
C ALA A 258 32.99 4.29 6.08
N LYS A 259 32.86 5.19 7.05
CA LYS A 259 33.49 6.51 7.02
C LYS A 259 35.02 6.44 7.05
N SER A 260 35.55 5.51 7.84
CA SER A 260 37.00 5.28 7.93
C SER A 260 37.61 4.77 6.61
N ILE A 261 36.89 3.85 5.92
CA ILE A 261 37.41 3.26 4.68
C ILE A 261 37.18 4.17 3.47
N PHE A 262 35.99 4.75 3.35
CA PHE A 262 35.59 5.47 2.13
C PHE A 262 35.72 6.99 2.23
N GLY A 263 35.83 7.54 3.43
CA GLY A 263 35.91 8.98 3.65
C GLY A 263 34.73 9.75 3.06
N SER A 264 35.01 10.64 2.11
CA SER A 264 34.03 11.42 1.37
C SER A 264 33.84 10.93 -0.08
N THR A 265 34.53 9.85 -0.50
CA THR A 265 34.47 9.35 -1.89
C THR A 265 33.20 8.59 -2.20
N VAL A 266 32.55 8.04 -1.18
CA VAL A 266 31.26 7.33 -1.29
C VAL A 266 30.16 8.15 -0.62
N SER A 267 29.07 8.33 -1.33
CA SER A 267 27.93 9.15 -0.87
C SER A 267 26.93 8.35 -0.03
N PHE A 268 26.73 7.07 -0.34
CA PHE A 268 25.80 6.22 0.38
C PHE A 268 26.25 4.76 0.46
N ILE A 269 25.76 4.06 1.47
CA ILE A 269 25.86 2.61 1.59
C ILE A 269 24.47 1.98 1.61
N LEU A 270 24.26 0.97 0.79
CA LEU A 270 23.13 0.05 0.88
C LEU A 270 23.61 -1.17 1.66
N TYR A 271 22.95 -1.47 2.78
CA TYR A 271 23.36 -2.54 3.67
C TYR A 271 22.16 -3.30 4.22
N GLY A 272 22.38 -4.55 4.61
CA GLY A 272 21.30 -5.36 5.15
C GLY A 272 21.56 -6.85 5.09
N THR A 273 20.51 -7.64 5.22
CA THR A 273 20.57 -9.11 5.28
C THR A 273 19.56 -9.75 4.36
N VAL A 274 19.91 -10.90 3.81
CA VAL A 274 19.05 -11.76 3.00
C VAL A 274 19.03 -13.15 3.64
N LYS A 275 17.90 -13.56 4.19
CA LYS A 275 17.74 -14.76 5.00
C LYS A 275 16.56 -15.61 4.53
N TYR A 276 16.61 -16.89 4.82
CA TYR A 276 15.41 -17.70 4.75
C TYR A 276 14.38 -17.20 5.76
N ALA A 277 13.16 -16.96 5.32
CA ALA A 277 12.04 -16.63 6.20
C ALA A 277 11.51 -17.89 6.89
N GLU A 278 11.54 -19.00 6.17
CA GLU A 278 11.10 -20.33 6.64
C GLU A 278 11.91 -21.42 5.91
N PRO A 279 11.89 -22.67 6.40
CA PRO A 279 12.48 -23.80 5.69
C PRO A 279 11.90 -23.97 4.30
N ALA A 280 12.72 -24.41 3.32
CA ALA A 280 12.26 -24.72 1.99
C ALA A 280 11.14 -25.76 2.02
N GLN A 281 10.10 -25.55 1.21
CA GLN A 281 8.94 -26.45 1.12
C GLN A 281 9.01 -27.23 -0.18
N ILE A 282 8.62 -28.50 -0.14
CA ILE A 282 8.44 -29.33 -1.33
C ILE A 282 6.95 -29.30 -1.70
N LEU A 283 6.66 -28.86 -2.93
CA LEU A 283 5.31 -28.77 -3.46
C LEU A 283 4.83 -30.10 -4.02
N GLU A 284 3.53 -30.22 -4.30
CA GLU A 284 2.90 -31.48 -4.80
C GLU A 284 3.50 -31.97 -6.15
N ASP A 285 4.00 -31.04 -6.97
CA ASP A 285 4.67 -31.33 -8.26
C ASP A 285 6.17 -31.66 -8.11
N ASN A 286 6.66 -31.87 -6.88
CA ASN A 286 8.04 -32.08 -6.53
C ASN A 286 8.99 -30.90 -6.85
N THR A 287 8.45 -29.69 -7.03
CA THR A 287 9.26 -28.48 -7.06
C THR A 287 9.50 -27.97 -5.63
N TYR A 288 10.52 -27.12 -5.46
CA TYR A 288 10.87 -26.51 -4.18
C TYR A 288 10.41 -25.06 -4.16
N SER A 289 9.72 -24.68 -3.11
CA SER A 289 9.39 -23.29 -2.81
C SER A 289 10.30 -22.76 -1.72
N VAL A 290 10.94 -21.62 -1.96
CA VAL A 290 11.82 -20.95 -0.99
C VAL A 290 11.37 -19.51 -0.80
N THR A 291 11.17 -19.11 0.46
CA THR A 291 10.81 -17.75 0.83
C THR A 291 11.97 -17.11 1.60
N PHE A 292 12.42 -15.95 1.11
CA PHE A 292 13.40 -15.12 1.78
C PHE A 292 12.77 -13.88 2.40
N VAL A 293 13.31 -13.46 3.54
CA VAL A 293 13.15 -12.13 4.08
C VAL A 293 14.40 -11.32 3.77
N THR A 294 14.19 -10.17 3.17
CA THR A 294 15.25 -9.19 2.87
C THR A 294 14.97 -7.94 3.69
N ASP A 295 15.89 -7.62 4.59
CA ASP A 295 15.88 -6.39 5.38
C ASP A 295 17.06 -5.54 4.93
N PHE A 296 16.80 -4.34 4.39
CA PHE A 296 17.86 -3.47 3.92
C PHE A 296 17.61 -1.99 4.21
N SER A 297 18.69 -1.26 4.31
CA SER A 297 18.69 0.19 4.50
C SER A 297 19.64 0.87 3.54
N VAL A 298 19.35 2.12 3.22
CA VAL A 298 20.27 3.04 2.53
C VAL A 298 20.66 4.14 3.52
N MET A 299 21.94 4.25 3.82
CA MET A 299 22.50 5.26 4.70
C MET A 299 23.29 6.29 3.91
N ASN A 300 23.04 7.57 4.15
CA ASN A 300 23.86 8.65 3.64
C ASN A 300 25.17 8.73 4.42
N LEU A 301 26.31 8.53 3.76
CA LEU A 301 27.64 8.53 4.41
C LEU A 301 28.17 9.93 4.72
N ARG A 302 27.48 11.01 4.36
CA ARG A 302 27.87 12.38 4.77
C ARG A 302 27.53 12.64 6.24
N ASP A 303 26.36 12.16 6.69
CA ASP A 303 25.80 12.46 8.00
C ASP A 303 25.34 11.22 8.81
N GLY A 304 25.46 10.03 8.24
CA GLY A 304 25.06 8.77 8.89
C GLY A 304 23.55 8.52 8.97
N LYS A 305 22.74 9.37 8.34
CA LYS A 305 21.29 9.20 8.37
C LYS A 305 20.82 8.09 7.45
N ILE A 306 19.91 7.25 7.95
CA ILE A 306 19.18 6.31 7.13
C ILE A 306 18.16 7.12 6.32
N VAL A 307 18.25 7.04 4.99
CA VAL A 307 17.38 7.75 4.04
C VAL A 307 16.30 6.84 3.47
N TYR A 308 16.47 5.53 3.60
CA TYR A 308 15.52 4.52 3.20
C TYR A 308 15.72 3.24 4.02
N HIS A 309 14.64 2.57 4.38
CA HIS A 309 14.64 1.26 5.04
C HIS A 309 13.39 0.50 4.64
N GLU A 310 13.55 -0.78 4.34
CA GLU A 310 12.44 -1.67 4.04
C GLU A 310 12.79 -3.12 4.34
N GLU A 311 11.79 -3.86 4.82
CA GLU A 311 11.79 -5.32 4.93
C GLU A 311 10.72 -5.87 3.99
N PHE A 312 11.05 -6.89 3.21
CA PHE A 312 10.10 -7.55 2.34
C PHE A 312 10.36 -9.06 2.24
N TYR A 313 9.28 -9.78 1.93
CA TYR A 313 9.31 -11.22 1.72
C TYR A 313 9.19 -11.52 0.23
N THR A 314 9.95 -12.53 -0.23
CA THR A 314 9.95 -12.92 -1.65
C THR A 314 10.07 -14.42 -1.77
N THR A 315 9.19 -15.02 -2.58
CA THR A 315 9.13 -16.46 -2.81
C THR A 315 9.47 -16.77 -4.26
N GLU A 316 10.29 -17.80 -4.46
CA GLU A 316 10.57 -18.39 -5.76
C GLU A 316 10.42 -19.90 -5.71
N THR A 317 10.10 -20.48 -6.87
CA THR A 317 10.06 -21.93 -7.05
C THR A 317 11.16 -22.40 -7.99
N GLY A 318 11.61 -23.64 -7.78
CA GLY A 318 12.67 -24.23 -8.60
C GLY A 318 12.65 -25.75 -8.61
N ALA A 319 13.38 -26.37 -9.54
CA ALA A 319 13.53 -27.79 -9.61
C ALA A 319 14.31 -28.39 -8.40
N SER A 320 14.97 -27.53 -7.65
CA SER A 320 15.65 -27.83 -6.38
C SER A 320 15.67 -26.61 -5.49
N GLU A 321 15.91 -26.81 -4.18
CA GLU A 321 16.12 -25.70 -3.23
C GLU A 321 17.23 -24.75 -3.71
N TRP A 322 18.32 -25.31 -4.27
CA TRP A 322 19.43 -24.51 -4.81
C TRP A 322 18.97 -23.64 -5.98
N ASP A 323 18.14 -24.18 -6.93
CA ASP A 323 17.64 -23.42 -8.08
C ASP A 323 16.74 -22.26 -7.64
N ALA A 324 15.79 -22.51 -6.73
CA ALA A 324 14.93 -21.47 -6.18
C ALA A 324 15.75 -20.39 -5.44
N THR A 325 16.67 -20.81 -4.57
CA THR A 325 17.58 -19.90 -3.84
C THR A 325 18.45 -19.08 -4.78
N ASN A 326 18.99 -19.69 -5.83
CA ASN A 326 19.83 -19.00 -6.80
C ASN A 326 19.02 -17.94 -7.58
N LYS A 327 17.81 -18.25 -8.02
CA LYS A 327 16.91 -17.28 -8.65
C LYS A 327 16.64 -16.08 -7.73
N LEU A 328 16.31 -16.34 -6.44
CA LEU A 328 16.11 -15.28 -5.46
C LEU A 328 17.31 -14.34 -5.37
N ARG A 329 18.52 -14.89 -5.16
CA ARG A 329 19.73 -14.09 -4.91
C ARG A 329 20.31 -13.42 -6.14
N THR A 330 20.16 -14.03 -7.32
CA THR A 330 20.82 -13.52 -8.53
C THR A 330 19.89 -12.68 -9.43
N LYS A 331 18.56 -12.77 -9.22
CA LYS A 331 17.61 -12.09 -10.07
C LYS A 331 16.54 -11.35 -9.27
N THR A 332 15.66 -12.07 -8.59
CA THR A 332 14.41 -11.52 -8.06
C THR A 332 14.66 -10.45 -6.97
N ILE A 333 15.49 -10.74 -5.96
CA ILE A 333 15.81 -9.77 -4.90
C ILE A 333 16.58 -8.57 -5.45
N PRO A 334 17.64 -8.74 -6.30
CA PRO A 334 18.32 -7.61 -6.93
C PRO A 334 17.41 -6.69 -7.75
N GLU A 335 16.48 -7.25 -8.52
CA GLU A 335 15.50 -6.46 -9.29
C GLU A 335 14.56 -5.67 -8.38
N LEU A 336 14.01 -6.30 -7.32
CA LEU A 336 13.15 -5.65 -6.33
C LEU A 336 13.87 -4.54 -5.55
N ILE A 337 15.08 -4.80 -5.04
CA ILE A 337 15.86 -3.77 -4.34
C ILE A 337 16.15 -2.60 -5.28
N THR A 338 16.48 -2.87 -6.56
CA THR A 338 16.72 -1.82 -7.54
C THR A 338 15.50 -0.93 -7.73
N GLU A 339 14.31 -1.53 -7.90
CA GLU A 339 13.05 -0.79 -8.03
C GLU A 339 12.79 0.07 -6.79
N LYS A 340 12.91 -0.53 -5.59
CA LYS A 340 12.70 0.15 -4.32
C LYS A 340 13.65 1.34 -4.14
N ILE A 341 14.90 1.23 -4.52
CA ILE A 341 15.88 2.33 -4.45
C ILE A 341 15.56 3.44 -5.45
N ILE A 342 15.22 3.09 -6.69
CA ILE A 342 14.89 4.09 -7.71
C ILE A 342 13.74 5.00 -7.24
N TYR A 343 12.77 4.42 -6.55
CA TYR A 343 11.59 5.13 -6.07
C TYR A 343 11.64 5.51 -4.58
N GLY A 344 12.68 5.12 -3.83
CA GLY A 344 12.76 5.31 -2.38
C GLY A 344 13.72 6.40 -1.92
N ILE A 345 14.75 6.74 -2.70
CA ILE A 345 15.82 7.66 -2.25
C ILE A 345 15.90 8.98 -3.04
#